data_598f94f4c06dc52c56b531bf91882c30
#
_entry.id   598f94f4c06dc52c56b531bf91882c30
#
_cell.length_a   1.000
_cell.length_b   1.000
_cell.length_c   1.000
_cell.angle_alpha   90.00
_cell.angle_beta   90.00
_cell.angle_gamma   90.00
#
_symmetry.space_group_name_H-M   'P 1'
#
loop_
_entity.id
_entity.type
_entity.pdbx_description
1 polymer ?
#
loop_
_entity_poly.entity_id
_entity_poly.type
_entity_poly.pdbx_seq_one_letter_code
_entity_poly.pdbx_strand_id
1 'polypeptide(L)' 'REKLLSYLSAESIRQSSLSFDIPFDRQQLADFLCVERAAMSVELSKLQREGLLVTKRNHFELLTR' A
#
# COMPACT_ATOMS: atom_id res chain seq x y z
N ARG A 1 -10.03 -2.66 0.40
CA ARG A 1 -8.96 -3.14 -0.50
C ARG A 1 -8.79 -2.25 -1.73
N GLU A 2 -9.88 -1.83 -2.35
CA GLU A 2 -9.82 -1.03 -3.56
C GLU A 2 -9.13 0.32 -3.35
N LYS A 3 -9.44 1.01 -2.26
CA LYS A 3 -8.82 2.30 -1.97
C LYS A 3 -7.30 2.16 -1.84
N LEU A 4 -6.87 1.14 -1.13
CA LEU A 4 -5.45 0.90 -0.90
C LEU A 4 -4.73 0.57 -2.21
N LEU A 5 -5.28 -0.34 -2.99
CA LEU A 5 -4.68 -0.73 -4.26
C LEU A 5 -4.67 0.42 -5.25
N SER A 6 -5.74 1.21 -5.30
CA SER A 6 -5.81 2.37 -6.18
C SER A 6 -4.73 3.38 -5.83
N TYR A 7 -4.54 3.65 -4.56
CA TYR A 7 -3.51 4.58 -4.11
C TYR A 7 -2.11 4.08 -4.48
N LEU A 8 -1.84 2.81 -4.19
CA LEU A 8 -0.52 2.23 -4.45
C LEU A 8 -0.23 2.16 -5.96
N SER A 9 -1.23 1.82 -6.75
CA SER A 9 -1.08 1.81 -8.21
C SER A 9 -0.78 3.21 -8.74
N ALA A 10 -1.49 4.22 -8.25
CA ALA A 10 -1.27 5.59 -8.66
C ALA A 10 0.14 6.05 -8.28
N GLU A 11 0.61 5.69 -7.10
CA GLU A 11 1.97 6.04 -6.68
C GLU A 11 3.02 5.36 -7.55
N SER A 12 2.79 4.11 -7.91
CA SER A 12 3.67 3.36 -8.79
C SER A 12 3.81 4.07 -10.13
N ILE A 13 2.70 4.52 -10.69
CA ILE A 13 2.69 5.23 -11.96
C ILE A 13 3.38 6.59 -11.81
N ARG A 14 3.04 7.34 -10.77
CA ARG A 14 3.61 8.65 -10.53
C ARG A 14 5.13 8.60 -10.39
N GLN A 15 5.63 7.58 -9.71
CA GLN A 15 7.07 7.42 -9.48
C GLN A 15 7.75 6.57 -10.55
N SER A 16 7.00 6.08 -11.51
CA SER A 16 7.49 5.24 -12.60
C SER A 16 8.29 4.04 -12.08
N SER A 17 7.81 3.43 -11.00
CA SER A 17 8.50 2.31 -10.38
C SER A 17 7.51 1.47 -9.59
N LEU A 18 7.73 0.16 -9.59
CA LEU A 18 6.95 -0.76 -8.78
C LEU A 18 7.44 -0.80 -7.33
N SER A 19 8.63 -0.25 -7.08
CA SER A 19 9.22 -0.19 -5.75
C SER A 19 9.35 1.28 -5.37
N PHE A 20 8.71 1.69 -4.29
CA PHE A 20 8.65 3.11 -3.94
C PHE A 20 8.36 3.30 -2.46
N ASP A 21 8.68 4.49 -1.97
CA ASP A 21 8.36 4.92 -0.62
C ASP A 21 7.18 5.88 -0.68
N ILE A 22 6.38 5.91 0.39
CA ILE A 22 5.30 6.87 0.52
C ILE A 22 5.59 7.78 1.72
N PRO A 23 5.03 9.01 1.73
CA PRO A 23 5.32 9.97 2.81
C PRO A 23 4.45 9.74 4.05
N PHE A 24 3.88 8.56 4.22
CA PHE A 24 2.97 8.25 5.32
C PHE A 24 3.46 7.04 6.11
N ASP A 25 3.29 7.09 7.44
CA ASP A 25 3.37 5.86 8.24
C ASP A 25 2.02 5.14 8.14
N ARG A 26 1.86 4.04 8.85
CA ARG A 26 0.62 3.26 8.78
C ARG A 26 -0.61 4.04 9.22
N GLN A 27 -0.49 4.81 10.31
CA GLN A 27 -1.62 5.59 10.80
C GLN A 27 -1.96 6.71 9.83
N GLN A 28 -0.95 7.39 9.32
CA GLN A 28 -1.15 8.48 8.37
C GLN A 28 -1.80 7.96 7.09
N LEU A 29 -1.36 6.81 6.60
CA LEU A 29 -1.95 6.22 5.40
C LEU A 29 -3.41 5.85 5.62
N ALA A 30 -3.72 5.25 6.77
CA ALA A 30 -5.10 4.90 7.10
C ALA A 30 -5.97 6.15 7.16
N ASP A 31 -5.47 7.22 7.78
CA ASP A 31 -6.18 8.49 7.86
C ASP A 31 -6.40 9.07 6.46
N PHE A 32 -5.38 9.04 5.63
CA PHE A 32 -5.46 9.56 4.26
C PHE A 32 -6.51 8.81 3.45
N LEU A 33 -6.57 7.50 3.61
CA LEU A 33 -7.51 6.65 2.88
C LEU A 33 -8.89 6.59 3.55
N CYS A 34 -9.03 7.20 4.72
CA CYS A 34 -10.28 7.20 5.49
C CYS A 34 -10.72 5.77 5.85
N VAL A 35 -9.78 4.96 6.30
CA VAL A 35 -10.05 3.58 6.72
C VAL A 35 -9.44 3.35 8.10
N GLU A 36 -9.88 2.30 8.78
CA GLU A 36 -9.31 1.95 10.06
C GLU A 36 -7.94 1.32 9.86
N ARG A 37 -7.00 1.71 10.71
CA ARG A 37 -5.63 1.19 10.63
C ARG A 37 -5.60 -0.34 10.76
N ALA A 38 -6.38 -0.90 11.68
CA ALA A 38 -6.42 -2.34 11.87
C ALA A 38 -6.92 -3.06 10.62
N ALA A 39 -7.98 -2.53 10.01
CA ALA A 39 -8.53 -3.10 8.78
C ALA A 39 -7.51 -3.01 7.65
N MET A 40 -6.82 -1.88 7.53
CA MET A 40 -5.79 -1.70 6.52
C MET A 40 -4.63 -2.69 6.72
N SER A 41 -4.21 -2.90 7.97
CA SER A 41 -3.15 -3.86 8.27
C SER A 41 -3.53 -5.27 7.86
N VAL A 42 -4.79 -5.66 8.09
CA VAL A 42 -5.29 -6.97 7.65
C VAL A 42 -5.23 -7.08 6.14
N GLU A 43 -5.67 -6.03 5.43
CA GLU A 43 -5.62 -6.02 3.97
C GLU A 43 -4.19 -6.14 3.44
N LEU A 44 -3.27 -5.40 4.05
CA LEU A 44 -1.86 -5.48 3.63
C LEU A 44 -1.29 -6.87 3.85
N SER A 45 -1.62 -7.51 4.97
CA SER A 45 -1.17 -8.87 5.25
C SER A 45 -1.71 -9.85 4.21
N LYS A 46 -2.99 -9.71 3.85
CA LYS A 46 -3.60 -10.56 2.83
C LYS A 46 -2.93 -10.37 1.47
N LEU A 47 -2.68 -9.12 1.10
CA LEU A 47 -2.05 -8.82 -0.19
C LEU A 47 -0.64 -9.39 -0.27
N GLN A 48 0.11 -9.34 0.81
CA GLN A 48 1.44 -9.96 0.86
C GLN A 48 1.35 -11.47 0.76
N ARG A 49 0.38 -12.07 1.44
CA ARG A 49 0.17 -13.52 1.40
C ARG A 49 -0.21 -13.99 0.01
N GLU A 50 -0.97 -13.17 -0.71
CA GLU A 50 -1.38 -13.48 -2.09
C GLU A 50 -0.26 -13.25 -3.09
N GLY A 51 0.85 -12.67 -2.65
CA GLY A 51 1.98 -12.40 -3.55
C GLY A 51 1.78 -11.19 -4.43
N LEU A 52 0.91 -10.27 -4.06
CA LEU A 52 0.62 -9.09 -4.86
C LEU A 52 1.54 -7.93 -4.54
N LEU A 53 2.03 -7.84 -3.31
CA LEU A 53 2.95 -6.80 -2.91
C LEU A 53 3.79 -7.21 -1.71
N VAL A 54 4.85 -6.45 -1.49
CA VAL A 54 5.65 -6.54 -0.27
C VAL A 54 5.70 -5.14 0.32
N THR A 55 5.59 -5.03 1.62
CA THR A 55 5.69 -3.73 2.28
C THR A 55 6.56 -3.83 3.52
N LYS A 56 7.30 -2.76 3.77
CA LYS A 56 8.14 -2.65 4.95
C LYS A 56 8.13 -1.19 5.37
N ARG A 57 7.48 -0.89 6.50
CA ARG A 57 7.29 0.49 6.97
C ARG A 57 6.57 1.31 5.90
N ASN A 58 7.22 2.36 5.40
CA ASN A 58 6.62 3.22 4.36
C ASN A 58 7.09 2.87 2.96
N HIS A 59 7.81 1.76 2.80
CA HIS A 59 8.26 1.28 1.51
C HIS A 59 7.30 0.21 0.99
N PHE A 60 6.95 0.30 -0.27
CA PHE A 60 6.07 -0.66 -0.92
C PHE A 60 6.70 -1.14 -2.21
N GLU A 61 6.51 -2.40 -2.50
CA GLU A 61 6.94 -2.99 -3.76
C GLU A 61 5.78 -3.79 -4.32
N LEU A 62 5.29 -3.39 -5.48
CA LEU A 62 4.22 -4.11 -6.14
C LEU A 62 4.83 -5.24 -6.96
N LEU A 63 4.35 -6.46 -6.74
CA LEU A 63 4.87 -7.64 -7.43
C LEU A 63 4.15 -7.89 -8.74
N THR A 64 2.99 -7.25 -8.91
CA THR A 64 2.22 -7.32 -10.15
C THR A 64 1.39 -6.06 -10.28
N ARG A 65 1.01 -5.73 -11.47
CA ARG A 65 0.12 -4.61 -11.75
C ARG A 65 -1.31 -5.05 -11.97
#